data_482807add6ad4595c4a89c49f8f548f2
#
_entry.id   482807add6ad4595c4a89c49f8f548f2
#
_cell.length_a   1.000
_cell.length_b   1.000
_cell.length_c   1.000
_cell.angle_alpha   90.00
_cell.angle_beta   90.00
_cell.angle_gamma   90.00
#
_symmetry.space_group_name_H-M   'P 1'
#
loop_
_entity.id
_entity.type
_entity.pdbx_description
1 polymer ?
#
loop_
_entity_poly.entity_id
_entity_poly.type
_entity_poly.pdbx_seq_one_letter_code
_entity_poly.pdbx_strand_id
1 'polypeptide(L)'
;QLKVWFEKFGISDWWNRKVEELSKGMAQKVQFIVTVLHRPKLLIFDEPFSGFDPINAELLKNEILELRRQGATVIFSTHNMESVETLCDNITLIDRSHNILSGNVNEIRNDLGRGRYRIRFEGEPDDLRTALGDRLTEIDFTRDVNSPVIDAVMRIAPDVPRREAIALANDAVDIVSFDRALPSMNEIFIQTVKSNQ
;
A
#
# COMPACT_ATOMS: atom_id res chain seq x y z
N GLN A 1 -19.57 22.48 -15.65
CA GLN A 1 -18.48 21.71 -15.01
C GLN A 1 -18.57 21.79 -13.47
N LEU A 2 -18.64 22.99 -12.85
CA LEU A 2 -18.69 23.13 -11.40
C LEU A 2 -19.86 22.37 -10.75
N LYS A 3 -21.08 22.43 -11.34
CA LYS A 3 -22.24 21.66 -10.85
C LYS A 3 -21.98 20.17 -10.77
N VAL A 4 -21.34 19.58 -11.79
CA VAL A 4 -21.00 18.16 -11.84
C VAL A 4 -20.06 17.79 -10.66
N TRP A 5 -19.08 18.63 -10.37
CA TRP A 5 -18.20 18.43 -9.23
C TRP A 5 -18.93 18.53 -7.88
N PHE A 6 -19.86 19.49 -7.77
CA PHE A 6 -20.65 19.64 -6.54
C PHE A 6 -21.58 18.44 -6.29
N GLU A 7 -22.22 17.92 -7.35
CA GLU A 7 -23.03 16.70 -7.27
C GLU A 7 -22.18 15.49 -6.90
N LYS A 8 -21.02 15.34 -7.54
CA LYS A 8 -20.09 14.22 -7.33
C LYS A 8 -19.54 14.16 -5.90
N PHE A 9 -19.27 15.32 -5.31
CA PHE A 9 -18.79 15.43 -3.92
C PHE A 9 -19.93 15.52 -2.88
N GLY A 10 -21.19 15.44 -3.30
CA GLY A 10 -22.36 15.53 -2.42
C GLY A 10 -22.47 16.86 -1.71
N ILE A 11 -22.08 17.97 -2.38
CA ILE A 11 -22.03 19.32 -1.80
C ILE A 11 -22.90 20.33 -2.56
N SER A 12 -23.89 19.86 -3.27
CA SER A 12 -24.79 20.72 -4.07
C SER A 12 -25.50 21.79 -3.22
N ASP A 13 -25.82 21.46 -1.96
CA ASP A 13 -26.46 22.36 -1.00
C ASP A 13 -25.56 23.51 -0.55
N TRP A 14 -24.25 23.44 -0.84
CA TRP A 14 -23.29 24.49 -0.45
C TRP A 14 -23.16 25.59 -1.50
N TRP A 15 -23.89 25.53 -2.58
CA TRP A 15 -23.79 26.46 -3.71
C TRP A 15 -23.82 27.95 -3.33
N ASN A 16 -24.63 28.28 -2.34
CA ASN A 16 -24.80 29.66 -1.86
C ASN A 16 -24.09 29.94 -0.53
N ARG A 17 -23.31 28.98 -0.01
CA ARG A 17 -22.57 29.19 1.23
C ARG A 17 -21.33 30.04 0.99
N LYS A 18 -21.00 30.88 1.96
CA LYS A 18 -19.72 31.58 1.98
C LYS A 18 -18.61 30.66 2.40
N VAL A 19 -17.39 30.86 1.87
CA VAL A 19 -16.21 30.04 2.21
C VAL A 19 -15.91 30.07 3.72
N GLU A 20 -16.19 31.21 4.37
CA GLU A 20 -16.01 31.41 5.83
C GLU A 20 -16.93 30.53 6.69
N GLU A 21 -18.02 30.04 6.13
CA GLU A 21 -19.01 29.17 6.79
C GLU A 21 -18.66 27.68 6.66
N LEU A 22 -17.60 27.35 5.91
CA LEU A 22 -17.20 25.98 5.65
C LEU A 22 -16.34 25.43 6.80
N SER A 23 -16.64 24.21 7.24
CA SER A 23 -15.71 23.48 8.10
C SER A 23 -14.41 23.17 7.34
N LYS A 24 -13.35 22.79 8.06
CA LYS A 24 -12.05 22.44 7.45
C LYS A 24 -12.21 21.38 6.34
N GLY A 25 -12.93 20.28 6.60
CA GLY A 25 -13.16 19.23 5.60
C GLY A 25 -14.00 19.68 4.42
N MET A 26 -15.00 20.57 4.66
CA MET A 26 -15.77 21.20 3.59
C MET A 26 -14.88 22.08 2.70
N ALA A 27 -14.06 22.92 3.30
CA ALA A 27 -13.13 23.79 2.58
C ALA A 27 -12.13 22.99 1.75
N GLN A 28 -11.63 21.87 2.26
CA GLN A 28 -10.73 20.95 1.51
C GLN A 28 -11.40 20.37 0.25
N LYS A 29 -12.67 19.95 0.32
CA LYS A 29 -13.41 19.48 -0.87
C LYS A 29 -13.51 20.58 -1.94
N VAL A 30 -13.88 21.78 -1.52
CA VAL A 30 -14.00 22.94 -2.43
C VAL A 30 -12.62 23.29 -3.02
N GLN A 31 -11.56 23.28 -2.19
CA GLN A 31 -10.19 23.54 -2.65
C GLN A 31 -9.75 22.50 -3.71
N PHE A 32 -10.01 21.22 -3.49
CA PHE A 32 -9.72 20.20 -4.48
C PHE A 32 -10.45 20.46 -5.80
N ILE A 33 -11.77 20.73 -5.75
CA ILE A 33 -12.58 21.01 -6.94
C ILE A 33 -12.00 22.21 -7.71
N VAL A 34 -11.67 23.30 -7.05
CA VAL A 34 -11.09 24.49 -7.67
C VAL A 34 -9.75 24.16 -8.35
N THR A 35 -8.92 23.34 -7.70
CA THR A 35 -7.62 22.92 -8.22
C THR A 35 -7.73 22.10 -9.51
N VAL A 36 -8.76 21.25 -9.64
CA VAL A 36 -8.90 20.35 -10.79
C VAL A 36 -9.86 20.84 -11.88
N LEU A 37 -10.68 21.85 -11.57
CA LEU A 37 -11.77 22.35 -12.44
C LEU A 37 -11.31 22.75 -13.84
N HIS A 38 -10.13 23.34 -13.94
CA HIS A 38 -9.55 23.80 -15.21
C HIS A 38 -8.74 22.73 -15.95
N ARG A 39 -8.81 21.47 -15.49
CA ARG A 39 -8.15 20.29 -16.09
C ARG A 39 -6.64 20.48 -16.32
N PRO A 40 -5.85 20.75 -15.28
CA PRO A 40 -4.41 20.92 -15.42
C PRO A 40 -3.75 19.62 -15.86
N LYS A 41 -2.65 19.73 -16.61
CA LYS A 41 -1.84 18.57 -17.00
C LYS A 41 -0.95 18.07 -15.86
N LEU A 42 -0.60 18.96 -14.93
CA LEU A 42 0.20 18.67 -13.75
C LEU A 42 -0.56 19.10 -12.49
N LEU A 43 -0.69 18.18 -11.56
CA LEU A 43 -1.28 18.38 -10.25
C LEU A 43 -0.23 18.10 -9.18
N ILE A 44 -0.08 19.03 -8.24
CA ILE A 44 0.80 18.86 -7.10
C ILE A 44 -0.03 19.05 -5.83
N PHE A 45 -0.05 18.03 -4.98
CA PHE A 45 -0.78 18.02 -3.73
C PHE A 45 0.16 17.80 -2.55
N ASP A 46 -0.10 18.49 -1.46
CA ASP A 46 0.55 18.25 -0.18
C ASP A 46 -0.46 17.63 0.79
N GLU A 47 -0.19 16.39 1.24
CA GLU A 47 -1.05 15.61 2.12
C GLU A 47 -2.54 15.66 1.74
N PRO A 48 -2.93 15.29 0.51
CA PRO A 48 -4.28 15.52 -0.01
C PRO A 48 -5.40 14.82 0.76
N PHE A 49 -5.08 13.76 1.49
CA PHE A 49 -6.06 12.95 2.22
C PHE A 49 -6.15 13.30 3.70
N SER A 50 -5.28 14.18 4.18
CA SER A 50 -5.23 14.58 5.59
C SER A 50 -6.51 15.29 6.00
N GLY A 51 -7.13 14.85 7.11
CA GLY A 51 -8.33 15.49 7.68
C GLY A 51 -9.65 15.08 7.02
N PHE A 52 -9.64 14.19 6.03
CA PHE A 52 -10.85 13.55 5.52
C PHE A 52 -11.22 12.32 6.35
N ASP A 53 -12.52 12.07 6.49
CA ASP A 53 -13.00 10.77 6.91
C ASP A 53 -12.75 9.71 5.83
N PRO A 54 -12.80 8.41 6.16
CA PRO A 54 -12.47 7.34 5.21
C PRO A 54 -13.29 7.37 3.90
N ILE A 55 -14.58 7.74 3.97
CA ILE A 55 -15.47 7.76 2.79
C ILE A 55 -15.04 8.89 1.83
N ASN A 56 -14.78 10.07 2.38
CA ASN A 56 -14.36 11.22 1.58
C ASN A 56 -12.92 11.07 1.07
N ALA A 57 -12.03 10.44 1.84
CA ALA A 57 -10.68 10.10 1.39
C ALA A 57 -10.72 9.14 0.19
N GLU A 58 -11.58 8.12 0.24
CA GLU A 58 -11.74 7.15 -0.86
C GLU A 58 -12.32 7.81 -2.12
N LEU A 59 -13.32 8.69 -1.95
CA LEU A 59 -13.84 9.50 -3.06
C LEU A 59 -12.71 10.31 -3.72
N LEU A 60 -11.88 10.98 -2.93
CA LEU A 60 -10.77 11.79 -3.43
C LEU A 60 -9.71 10.94 -4.15
N LYS A 61 -9.36 9.77 -3.61
CA LYS A 61 -8.45 8.82 -4.23
C LYS A 61 -8.96 8.41 -5.62
N ASN A 62 -10.24 8.05 -5.72
CA ASN A 62 -10.87 7.65 -6.98
C ASN A 62 -10.83 8.78 -8.02
N GLU A 63 -11.05 10.04 -7.60
CA GLU A 63 -10.96 11.19 -8.49
C GLU A 63 -9.54 11.45 -8.98
N ILE A 64 -8.55 11.32 -8.13
CA ILE A 64 -7.13 11.44 -8.51
C ILE A 64 -6.77 10.36 -9.55
N LEU A 65 -7.21 9.12 -9.34
CA LEU A 65 -7.00 8.03 -10.30
C LEU A 65 -7.70 8.29 -11.64
N GLU A 66 -8.89 8.90 -11.61
CA GLU A 66 -9.62 9.26 -12.82
C GLU A 66 -8.91 10.38 -13.59
N LEU A 67 -8.45 11.43 -12.90
CA LEU A 67 -7.65 12.51 -13.51
C LEU A 67 -6.37 11.96 -14.16
N ARG A 68 -5.68 11.04 -13.48
CA ARG A 68 -4.52 10.33 -14.03
C ARG A 68 -4.88 9.53 -15.29
N ARG A 69 -6.00 8.78 -15.31
CA ARG A 69 -6.48 8.05 -16.50
C ARG A 69 -6.80 8.99 -17.67
N GLN A 70 -7.21 10.22 -17.37
CA GLN A 70 -7.46 11.27 -18.36
C GLN A 70 -6.16 11.96 -18.84
N GLY A 71 -5.00 11.55 -18.36
CA GLY A 71 -3.68 12.00 -18.83
C GLY A 71 -3.04 13.10 -17.97
N ALA A 72 -3.58 13.39 -16.78
CA ALA A 72 -2.89 14.28 -15.85
C ALA A 72 -1.71 13.58 -15.17
N THR A 73 -0.62 14.29 -14.99
CA THR A 73 0.49 13.90 -14.12
C THR A 73 0.17 14.37 -12.70
N VAL A 74 0.23 13.46 -11.74
CA VAL A 74 -0.05 13.77 -10.33
C VAL A 74 1.18 13.52 -9.49
N ILE A 75 1.58 14.51 -8.72
CA ILE A 75 2.62 14.43 -7.69
C ILE A 75 1.95 14.75 -6.37
N PHE A 76 2.16 13.93 -5.34
CA PHE A 76 1.69 14.27 -4.00
C PHE A 76 2.68 13.82 -2.93
N SER A 77 2.77 14.61 -1.86
CA SER A 77 3.45 14.20 -0.64
C SER A 77 2.48 13.46 0.26
N THR A 78 2.95 12.44 0.95
CA THR A 78 2.18 11.78 2.02
C THR A 78 3.09 10.96 2.93
N HIS A 79 2.64 10.77 4.17
CA HIS A 79 3.19 9.80 5.12
C HIS A 79 2.34 8.51 5.20
N ASN A 80 1.23 8.44 4.47
CA ASN A 80 0.35 7.27 4.43
C ASN A 80 0.82 6.28 3.35
N MET A 81 1.50 5.21 3.79
CA MET A 81 2.10 4.20 2.91
C MET A 81 1.06 3.37 2.15
N GLU A 82 -0.16 3.20 2.68
CA GLU A 82 -1.26 2.55 1.97
C GLU A 82 -1.70 3.35 0.75
N SER A 83 -1.77 4.68 0.87
CA SER A 83 -2.05 5.56 -0.26
C SER A 83 -0.94 5.52 -1.31
N VAL A 84 0.32 5.35 -0.90
CA VAL A 84 1.45 5.14 -1.82
C VAL A 84 1.25 3.86 -2.63
N GLU A 85 0.92 2.74 -1.97
CA GLU A 85 0.72 1.45 -2.65
C GLU A 85 -0.42 1.46 -3.66
N THR A 86 -1.50 2.18 -3.35
CA THR A 86 -2.72 2.16 -4.16
C THR A 86 -2.72 3.18 -5.28
N LEU A 87 -2.01 4.31 -5.14
CA LEU A 87 -2.12 5.44 -6.06
C LEU A 87 -0.85 5.70 -6.87
N CYS A 88 0.33 5.37 -6.33
CA CYS A 88 1.60 5.75 -6.95
C CYS A 88 2.11 4.70 -7.93
N ASP A 89 2.60 5.16 -9.08
CA ASP A 89 3.43 4.33 -9.97
C ASP A 89 4.89 4.36 -9.51
N ASN A 90 5.37 5.53 -9.10
CA ASN A 90 6.74 5.77 -8.67
C ASN A 90 6.76 6.53 -7.35
N ILE A 91 7.81 6.33 -6.59
CA ILE A 91 8.06 7.03 -5.32
C ILE A 91 9.46 7.63 -5.27
N THR A 92 9.59 8.61 -4.40
CA THR A 92 10.85 9.10 -3.87
C THR A 92 10.71 9.22 -2.36
N LEU A 93 11.48 8.43 -1.62
CA LEU A 93 11.50 8.45 -0.16
C LEU A 93 12.63 9.37 0.33
N ILE A 94 12.23 10.38 1.11
CA ILE A 94 13.16 11.37 1.63
C ILE A 94 13.25 11.21 3.15
N ASP A 95 14.47 11.03 3.65
CA ASP A 95 14.79 11.09 5.08
C ASP A 95 15.94 12.05 5.31
N ARG A 96 15.81 12.92 6.32
CA ARG A 96 16.82 13.94 6.69
C ARG A 96 17.38 14.68 5.48
N SER A 97 16.50 15.12 4.58
CA SER A 97 16.80 15.82 3.32
C SER A 97 17.60 15.01 2.29
N HIS A 98 17.74 13.69 2.47
CA HIS A 98 18.37 12.80 1.50
C HIS A 98 17.33 11.90 0.85
N ASN A 99 17.50 11.68 -0.46
CA ASN A 99 16.74 10.65 -1.17
C ASN A 99 17.34 9.29 -0.83
N ILE A 100 16.60 8.46 -0.08
CA ILE A 100 17.06 7.15 0.37
C ILE A 100 16.50 5.98 -0.45
N LEU A 101 15.44 6.21 -1.22
CA LEU A 101 14.85 5.21 -2.13
C LEU A 101 14.05 5.92 -3.21
N SER A 102 14.23 5.54 -4.47
CA SER A 102 13.40 6.02 -5.59
C SER A 102 13.18 4.91 -6.60
N GLY A 103 12.01 4.91 -7.21
CA GLY A 103 11.69 3.99 -8.30
C GLY A 103 10.23 3.62 -8.39
N ASN A 104 9.94 2.63 -9.25
CA ASN A 104 8.60 2.08 -9.41
C ASN A 104 8.19 1.26 -8.17
N VAL A 105 6.99 1.53 -7.64
CA VAL A 105 6.48 0.88 -6.41
C VAL A 105 6.45 -0.64 -6.54
N ASN A 106 5.95 -1.15 -7.68
CA ASN A 106 5.83 -2.59 -7.89
C ASN A 106 7.20 -3.25 -8.07
N GLU A 107 8.14 -2.61 -8.75
CA GLU A 107 9.51 -3.11 -8.91
C GLU A 107 10.22 -3.19 -7.57
N ILE A 108 10.17 -2.12 -6.78
CA ILE A 108 10.75 -2.07 -5.44
C ILE A 108 10.19 -3.19 -4.56
N ARG A 109 8.86 -3.35 -4.51
CA ARG A 109 8.21 -4.42 -3.74
C ARG A 109 8.57 -5.82 -4.23
N ASN A 110 8.65 -6.01 -5.54
CA ASN A 110 9.04 -7.30 -6.12
C ASN A 110 10.50 -7.67 -5.82
N ASP A 111 11.41 -6.71 -5.90
CA ASP A 111 12.84 -6.96 -5.65
C ASP A 111 13.11 -7.27 -4.17
N LEU A 112 12.53 -6.47 -3.26
CA LEU A 112 12.66 -6.71 -1.82
C LEU A 112 11.85 -7.94 -1.34
N GLY A 113 10.79 -8.31 -2.04
CA GLY A 113 9.98 -9.51 -1.81
C GLY A 113 10.50 -10.77 -2.50
N ARG A 114 11.69 -10.74 -3.13
CA ARG A 114 12.25 -11.89 -3.81
C ARG A 114 12.51 -13.05 -2.84
N GLY A 115 11.98 -14.23 -3.16
CA GLY A 115 12.08 -15.40 -2.30
C GLY A 115 11.17 -15.39 -1.07
N ARG A 116 10.36 -14.34 -0.84
CA ARG A 116 9.47 -14.23 0.31
C ARG A 116 8.10 -14.81 -0.05
N TYR A 117 7.58 -15.73 0.81
CA TYR A 117 6.31 -16.39 0.64
C TYR A 117 5.52 -16.39 1.94
N ARG A 118 4.19 -16.37 1.81
CA ARG A 118 3.25 -16.62 2.89
C ARG A 118 2.68 -18.02 2.70
N ILE A 119 2.69 -18.81 3.78
CA ILE A 119 2.03 -20.09 3.86
C ILE A 119 1.01 -20.06 5.00
N ARG A 120 -0.19 -20.50 4.73
CA ARG A 120 -1.22 -20.75 5.74
C ARG A 120 -1.43 -22.24 5.79
N PHE A 121 -1.42 -22.82 6.99
CA PHE A 121 -1.46 -24.26 7.17
C PHE A 121 -2.09 -24.66 8.51
N GLU A 122 -2.54 -25.90 8.60
CA GLU A 122 -2.89 -26.58 9.83
C GLU A 122 -1.80 -27.59 10.19
N GLY A 123 -1.39 -27.63 11.46
CA GLY A 123 -0.29 -28.48 11.95
C GLY A 123 0.61 -27.73 12.93
N GLU A 124 1.74 -28.32 13.26
CA GLU A 124 2.69 -27.72 14.20
C GLU A 124 3.76 -26.89 13.44
N PRO A 125 4.08 -25.66 13.93
CA PRO A 125 5.10 -24.81 13.34
C PRO A 125 6.47 -25.46 13.23
N ASP A 126 6.83 -26.28 14.21
CA ASP A 126 8.13 -26.96 14.27
C ASP A 126 8.25 -28.06 13.21
N ASP A 127 7.16 -28.71 12.80
CA ASP A 127 7.16 -29.68 11.71
C ASP A 127 7.51 -29.00 10.38
N LEU A 128 6.87 -27.85 10.11
CA LEU A 128 7.18 -27.05 8.90
C LEU A 128 8.63 -26.54 8.91
N ARG A 129 9.09 -26.02 10.06
CA ARG A 129 10.47 -25.53 10.22
C ARG A 129 11.49 -26.66 9.99
N THR A 130 11.24 -27.85 10.54
CA THR A 130 12.10 -29.01 10.43
C THR A 130 12.15 -29.53 8.99
N ALA A 131 11.00 -29.63 8.31
CA ALA A 131 10.90 -30.10 6.95
C ALA A 131 11.64 -29.21 5.94
N LEU A 132 11.57 -27.90 6.14
CA LEU A 132 12.23 -26.93 5.27
C LEU A 132 13.72 -26.72 5.64
N GLY A 133 14.09 -26.79 6.91
CA GLY A 133 15.47 -26.75 7.39
C GLY A 133 16.29 -25.61 6.77
N ASP A 134 17.47 -25.93 6.25
CA ASP A 134 18.42 -25.00 5.64
C ASP A 134 17.92 -24.33 4.34
N ARG A 135 16.76 -24.75 3.82
CA ARG A 135 16.13 -24.13 2.65
C ARG A 135 15.47 -22.79 2.96
N LEU A 136 15.35 -22.46 4.25
CA LEU A 136 14.86 -21.17 4.72
C LEU A 136 16.00 -20.29 5.21
N THR A 137 15.92 -19.00 4.87
CA THR A 137 16.75 -17.97 5.50
C THR A 137 16.04 -17.26 6.64
N GLU A 138 14.71 -17.21 6.60
CA GLU A 138 13.84 -16.57 7.57
C GLU A 138 12.50 -17.28 7.64
N ILE A 139 11.89 -17.35 8.81
CA ILE A 139 10.48 -17.75 8.99
C ILE A 139 9.91 -17.14 10.26
N ASP A 140 8.78 -16.43 10.10
CA ASP A 140 8.00 -15.84 11.18
C ASP A 140 6.60 -16.43 11.19
N PHE A 141 6.14 -16.87 12.37
CA PHE A 141 4.81 -17.44 12.54
C PHE A 141 3.87 -16.45 13.25
N THR A 142 2.64 -16.40 12.79
CA THR A 142 1.53 -15.70 13.42
C THR A 142 0.39 -16.67 13.66
N ARG A 143 -0.07 -16.77 14.92
CA ARG A 143 -1.19 -17.64 15.31
C ARG A 143 -2.34 -16.79 15.81
N ASP A 144 -3.52 -16.98 15.21
CA ASP A 144 -4.77 -16.49 15.79
C ASP A 144 -5.25 -17.51 16.83
N VAL A 145 -5.52 -17.03 18.05
CA VAL A 145 -5.97 -17.87 19.17
C VAL A 145 -7.27 -18.60 18.86
N ASN A 146 -8.09 -18.05 17.95
CA ASN A 146 -9.40 -18.58 17.58
C ASN A 146 -9.39 -19.39 16.27
N SER A 147 -8.21 -19.66 15.68
CA SER A 147 -8.09 -20.37 14.42
C SER A 147 -7.13 -21.55 14.53
N PRO A 148 -7.44 -22.73 13.97
CA PRO A 148 -6.48 -23.82 13.82
C PRO A 148 -5.40 -23.50 12.77
N VAL A 149 -5.68 -22.55 11.88
CA VAL A 149 -4.78 -22.16 10.78
C VAL A 149 -3.70 -21.24 11.31
N ILE A 150 -2.46 -21.61 11.03
CA ILE A 150 -1.26 -20.82 11.32
C ILE A 150 -0.87 -20.07 10.06
N ASP A 151 -0.53 -18.79 10.18
CA ASP A 151 0.03 -17.95 9.12
C ASP A 151 1.54 -17.85 9.31
N ALA A 152 2.32 -18.15 8.29
CA ALA A 152 3.75 -17.95 8.34
C ALA A 152 4.23 -17.16 7.13
N VAL A 153 5.15 -16.23 7.37
CA VAL A 153 5.90 -15.55 6.31
C VAL A 153 7.33 -16.08 6.34
N MET A 154 7.79 -16.60 5.22
CA MET A 154 9.10 -17.23 5.10
C MET A 154 9.87 -16.73 3.89
N ARG A 155 11.19 -16.82 3.96
CA ARG A 155 12.08 -16.55 2.84
C ARG A 155 12.81 -17.83 2.46
N ILE A 156 12.60 -18.28 1.23
CA ILE A 156 13.27 -19.45 0.65
C ILE A 156 14.67 -19.01 0.17
N ALA A 157 15.68 -19.84 0.42
CA ALA A 157 17.04 -19.60 -0.05
C ALA A 157 17.09 -19.48 -1.59
N PRO A 158 17.94 -18.60 -2.14
CA PRO A 158 17.93 -18.27 -3.57
C PRO A 158 18.20 -19.45 -4.52
N ASP A 159 18.90 -20.47 -4.04
CA ASP A 159 19.27 -21.69 -4.76
C ASP A 159 18.20 -22.79 -4.68
N VAL A 160 17.18 -22.62 -3.85
CA VAL A 160 16.10 -23.60 -3.63
C VAL A 160 14.92 -23.31 -4.56
N PRO A 161 14.53 -24.25 -5.43
CA PRO A 161 13.34 -24.11 -6.26
C PRO A 161 12.08 -24.06 -5.39
N ARG A 162 11.20 -23.08 -5.65
CA ARG A 162 9.90 -22.93 -4.94
C ARG A 162 9.11 -24.25 -4.89
N ARG A 163 9.09 -25.01 -5.99
CA ARG A 163 8.38 -26.29 -6.06
C ARG A 163 8.87 -27.32 -5.03
N GLU A 164 10.16 -27.30 -4.73
CA GLU A 164 10.76 -28.19 -3.72
C GLU A 164 10.30 -27.79 -2.33
N ALA A 165 10.34 -26.51 -2.01
CA ALA A 165 9.85 -26.01 -0.72
C ALA A 165 8.36 -26.30 -0.51
N ILE A 166 7.52 -26.16 -1.56
CA ILE A 166 6.09 -26.50 -1.47
C ILE A 166 5.90 -28.01 -1.21
N ALA A 167 6.65 -28.88 -1.90
CA ALA A 167 6.53 -30.34 -1.73
C ALA A 167 6.87 -30.74 -0.29
N LEU A 168 8.01 -30.27 0.23
CA LEU A 168 8.43 -30.54 1.61
C LEU A 168 7.45 -30.00 2.65
N ALA A 169 6.90 -28.80 2.43
CA ALA A 169 5.89 -28.24 3.30
C ALA A 169 4.60 -29.08 3.30
N ASN A 170 4.16 -29.53 2.11
CA ASN A 170 2.95 -30.32 1.96
C ASN A 170 3.06 -31.73 2.58
N ASP A 171 4.27 -32.28 2.64
CA ASP A 171 4.54 -33.54 3.31
C ASP A 171 4.54 -33.42 4.85
N ALA A 172 4.76 -32.22 5.37
CA ALA A 172 4.89 -31.97 6.79
C ALA A 172 3.63 -31.37 7.45
N VAL A 173 2.86 -30.55 6.72
CA VAL A 173 1.68 -29.84 7.25
C VAL A 173 0.57 -29.78 6.21
N ASP A 174 -0.68 -29.56 6.65
CA ASP A 174 -1.82 -29.41 5.75
C ASP A 174 -1.93 -27.97 5.25
N ILE A 175 -1.54 -27.74 3.99
CA ILE A 175 -1.44 -26.41 3.39
C ILE A 175 -2.84 -25.89 3.00
N VAL A 176 -3.24 -24.76 3.59
CA VAL A 176 -4.46 -24.01 3.23
C VAL A 176 -4.20 -23.06 2.07
N SER A 177 -3.07 -22.34 2.07
CA SER A 177 -2.65 -21.49 0.96
C SER A 177 -1.13 -21.28 0.94
N PHE A 178 -0.60 -20.98 -0.27
CA PHE A 178 0.81 -20.65 -0.48
C PHE A 178 0.92 -19.55 -1.53
N ASP A 179 1.31 -18.35 -1.11
CA ASP A 179 1.31 -17.15 -1.91
C ASP A 179 2.65 -16.40 -1.85
N ARG A 180 2.93 -15.55 -2.84
CA ARG A 180 4.05 -14.61 -2.73
C ARG A 180 3.73 -13.56 -1.67
N ALA A 181 4.64 -13.33 -0.74
CA ALA A 181 4.53 -12.30 0.28
C ALA A 181 5.34 -11.06 -0.15
N LEU A 182 4.69 -10.13 -0.85
CA LEU A 182 5.33 -8.85 -1.15
C LEU A 182 5.34 -7.99 0.12
N PRO A 183 6.47 -7.34 0.47
CA PRO A 183 6.51 -6.41 1.58
C PRO A 183 5.60 -5.22 1.31
N SER A 184 4.95 -4.71 2.33
CA SER A 184 4.21 -3.44 2.26
C SER A 184 5.18 -2.26 2.12
N MET A 185 4.69 -1.14 1.57
CA MET A 185 5.50 0.09 1.53
C MET A 185 5.85 0.58 2.93
N ASN A 186 5.03 0.30 3.93
CA ASN A 186 5.34 0.61 5.32
C ASN A 186 6.52 -0.22 5.85
N GLU A 187 6.56 -1.54 5.58
CA GLU A 187 7.71 -2.40 5.92
C GLU A 187 8.98 -1.91 5.23
N ILE A 188 8.89 -1.58 3.94
CA ILE A 188 10.01 -1.06 3.14
C ILE A 188 10.51 0.26 3.72
N PHE A 189 9.60 1.19 4.04
CA PHE A 189 9.93 2.47 4.67
C PHE A 189 10.74 2.25 5.96
N ILE A 190 10.19 1.46 6.89
CA ILE A 190 10.83 1.20 8.19
C ILE A 190 12.21 0.56 7.99
N GLN A 191 12.32 -0.42 7.11
CA GLN A 191 13.58 -1.11 6.83
C GLN A 191 14.64 -0.16 6.23
N THR A 192 14.24 0.63 5.23
CA THR A 192 15.13 1.56 4.54
C THR A 192 15.63 2.66 5.47
N VAL A 193 14.77 3.24 6.30
CA VAL A 193 15.16 4.27 7.28
C VAL A 193 16.12 3.69 8.33
N LYS A 194 15.85 2.47 8.86
CA LYS A 194 16.74 1.81 9.82
C LYS A 194 18.12 1.50 9.26
N SER A 195 18.19 1.13 7.97
CA SER A 195 19.47 0.80 7.32
C SER A 195 20.33 2.03 6.99
N ASN A 196 19.76 3.25 7.04
CA ASN A 196 20.44 4.51 6.81
C ASN A 196 20.79 5.29 8.10
N GLN A 197 20.54 4.70 9.27
CA GLN A 197 20.92 5.25 10.58
C GLN A 197 22.24 4.68 11.08
#